data_531b5a1f03c7ec61b165de562a13a861
#
_entry.id   531b5a1f03c7ec61b165de562a13a861
#
_cell.length_a   1.000
_cell.length_b   1.000
_cell.length_c   1.000
_cell.angle_alpha   90.00
_cell.angle_beta   90.00
_cell.angle_gamma   90.00
#
_symmetry.space_group_name_H-M   'P 1'
#
loop_
_entity.id
_entity.type
_entity.pdbx_description
1 polymer ?
#
loop_
_entity_poly.entity_id
_entity_poly.type
_entity_poly.pdbx_seq_one_letter_code
_entity_poly.pdbx_strand_id
1 'polypeptide(L)'
;MAGCGAAFSAASEYDAASIQVAPMGEEPVQVTVSRPFTQDSRIEEVTSDPVFGDSGRLLFPVDEWYMSGDTLGQLQLTWYSHIDPAETVEIVNTLHERAANGETVFYDIYTDEEKTADPAKADTGLFFFKGEPGARFAVCNAGGGFAYVGAMQDSLPHALELSRRGYNAFALIYRPGAQTACEDLARAIGFIFEHADALEVDTSCYSLWGGSAGGRMAAWLGTYGPTAFGGDDLPQPGAIVMQYTGHSEYSEADPPTFACVGEADGIASWRTMQRRLQAMSALGIPTEFHHYPGLPHGFGLGTGTVAEGWLDQAVAFWEAQM
;
A
#
# COMPACT_ATOMS: atom_id res chain seq x y z
N MET A 1 -10.26 51.83 -37.05
CA MET A 1 -11.54 51.08 -36.99
C MET A 1 -11.19 49.71 -36.51
N ALA A 2 -11.21 49.46 -35.24
CA ALA A 2 -12.27 49.01 -34.34
C ALA A 2 -12.76 47.58 -34.70
N GLY A 3 -12.48 46.64 -33.85
CA GLY A 3 -13.01 45.28 -33.90
C GLY A 3 -12.55 44.48 -32.67
N CYS A 4 -13.20 44.71 -31.54
CA CYS A 4 -13.13 43.89 -30.32
C CYS A 4 -13.62 42.47 -30.62
N GLY A 5 -12.91 41.46 -30.08
CA GLY A 5 -13.35 40.10 -29.99
C GLY A 5 -13.10 39.58 -28.57
N ALA A 6 -14.17 39.38 -27.83
CA ALA A 6 -14.20 39.03 -26.42
C ALA A 6 -13.67 37.63 -26.16
N ALA A 7 -12.81 37.52 -25.15
CA ALA A 7 -12.43 36.28 -24.52
C ALA A 7 -13.58 35.82 -23.58
N PHE A 8 -14.07 34.60 -23.77
CA PHE A 8 -14.90 33.91 -22.77
C PHE A 8 -13.98 33.14 -21.85
N SER A 9 -13.84 33.66 -20.63
CA SER A 9 -13.36 32.94 -19.47
C SER A 9 -14.54 32.12 -18.92
N ALA A 10 -14.43 30.82 -18.97
CA ALA A 10 -15.26 29.94 -18.16
C ALA A 10 -14.39 29.46 -16.99
N ALA A 11 -14.42 30.20 -15.89
CA ALA A 11 -13.96 29.69 -14.61
C ALA A 11 -15.03 28.73 -14.10
N SER A 12 -14.73 27.45 -14.05
CA SER A 12 -15.49 26.47 -13.32
C SER A 12 -15.13 26.66 -11.84
N GLU A 13 -16.07 27.22 -11.09
CA GLU A 13 -16.05 27.19 -9.63
C GLU A 13 -16.22 25.72 -9.20
N TYR A 14 -15.12 25.08 -8.84
CA TYR A 14 -15.18 23.87 -8.01
C TYR A 14 -15.31 24.34 -6.57
N ASP A 15 -16.50 24.12 -6.04
CA ASP A 15 -16.84 24.29 -4.63
C ASP A 15 -15.91 23.39 -3.80
N ALA A 16 -15.14 23.98 -2.90
CA ALA A 16 -14.34 23.26 -1.94
C ALA A 16 -15.31 22.52 -1.01
N ALA A 17 -15.58 21.26 -1.30
CA ALA A 17 -16.32 20.39 -0.42
C ALA A 17 -15.53 20.25 0.87
N SER A 18 -15.97 21.03 1.85
CA SER A 18 -15.56 20.95 3.23
C SER A 18 -15.60 19.49 3.70
N ILE A 19 -14.49 19.02 4.27
CA ILE A 19 -14.44 17.87 5.16
C ILE A 19 -15.61 18.04 6.13
N GLN A 20 -16.60 17.16 6.07
CA GLN A 20 -17.72 17.19 7.00
C GLN A 20 -17.21 16.81 8.39
N VAL A 21 -16.91 17.84 9.18
CA VAL A 21 -16.89 17.69 10.63
C VAL A 21 -18.33 17.37 11.03
N ALA A 22 -18.54 16.22 11.64
CA ALA A 22 -19.84 15.78 12.15
C ALA A 22 -20.51 16.90 12.97
N PRO A 23 -21.83 17.09 12.85
CA PRO A 23 -22.53 18.16 13.58
C PRO A 23 -22.38 17.94 15.09
N MET A 24 -21.94 18.97 15.79
CA MET A 24 -21.92 19.05 17.25
C MET A 24 -23.37 18.95 17.78
N GLY A 25 -23.73 17.80 18.34
CA GLY A 25 -25.08 17.62 18.93
C GLY A 25 -25.41 16.22 19.46
N GLU A 26 -24.50 15.27 19.44
CA GLU A 26 -24.68 14.00 20.11
C GLU A 26 -23.85 13.94 21.39
N GLU A 27 -24.43 13.42 22.48
CA GLU A 27 -23.73 13.22 23.75
C GLU A 27 -22.45 12.41 23.51
N PRO A 28 -21.35 12.68 24.21
CA PRO A 28 -20.12 11.96 24.02
C PRO A 28 -20.38 10.47 24.27
N VAL A 29 -20.35 9.67 23.19
CA VAL A 29 -20.28 8.22 23.32
C VAL A 29 -19.05 7.95 24.17
N GLN A 30 -19.24 7.40 25.38
CA GLN A 30 -18.11 6.92 26.18
C GLN A 30 -17.45 5.79 25.38
N VAL A 31 -16.40 6.14 24.66
CA VAL A 31 -15.51 5.15 24.07
C VAL A 31 -14.87 4.41 25.24
N THR A 32 -15.42 3.27 25.58
CA THR A 32 -14.72 2.32 26.47
C THR A 32 -13.45 1.93 25.72
N VAL A 33 -12.30 2.41 26.19
CA VAL A 33 -11.00 2.01 25.69
C VAL A 33 -10.97 0.48 25.73
N SER A 34 -11.14 -0.15 24.59
CA SER A 34 -11.04 -1.59 24.49
C SER A 34 -9.62 -2.00 24.86
N ARG A 35 -9.47 -3.13 25.52
CA ARG A 35 -8.14 -3.66 25.86
C ARG A 35 -7.39 -3.91 24.56
N PRO A 36 -6.08 -3.66 24.49
CA PRO A 36 -5.29 -3.95 23.31
C PRO A 36 -5.47 -5.43 22.91
N PHE A 37 -5.52 -5.67 21.61
CA PHE A 37 -5.62 -7.03 21.07
C PHE A 37 -4.38 -7.84 21.39
N THR A 38 -4.54 -9.17 21.49
CA THR A 38 -3.49 -10.14 21.74
C THR A 38 -3.52 -11.23 20.66
N GLN A 39 -2.56 -12.15 20.70
CA GLN A 39 -2.56 -13.28 19.78
C GLN A 39 -3.80 -14.18 19.92
N ASP A 40 -4.42 -14.19 21.10
CA ASP A 40 -5.64 -14.95 21.38
C ASP A 40 -6.92 -14.21 20.98
N SER A 41 -6.82 -12.92 20.62
CA SER A 41 -7.98 -12.14 20.15
C SER A 41 -8.48 -12.70 18.82
N ARG A 42 -9.81 -12.83 18.70
CA ARG A 42 -10.43 -13.35 17.49
C ARG A 42 -10.35 -12.31 16.37
N ILE A 43 -10.20 -12.76 15.15
CA ILE A 43 -10.23 -11.88 13.95
C ILE A 43 -11.57 -11.12 13.91
N GLU A 44 -12.69 -11.77 14.26
CA GLU A 44 -14.01 -11.15 14.33
C GLU A 44 -14.08 -9.98 15.32
N GLU A 45 -13.35 -10.04 16.45
CA GLU A 45 -13.30 -8.94 17.42
C GLU A 45 -12.63 -7.71 16.83
N VAL A 46 -11.61 -7.89 15.98
CA VAL A 46 -10.93 -6.81 15.27
C VAL A 46 -11.82 -6.22 14.18
N THR A 47 -12.38 -7.08 13.33
CA THR A 47 -13.17 -6.64 12.17
C THR A 47 -14.48 -5.94 12.54
N SER A 48 -15.01 -6.24 13.73
CA SER A 48 -16.24 -5.64 14.28
C SER A 48 -15.99 -4.55 15.33
N ASP A 49 -14.73 -4.20 15.60
CA ASP A 49 -14.43 -3.15 16.58
C ASP A 49 -14.91 -1.77 16.04
N PRO A 50 -15.77 -1.06 16.80
CA PRO A 50 -16.31 0.23 16.36
C PRO A 50 -15.26 1.31 16.04
N VAL A 51 -14.07 1.20 16.59
CA VAL A 51 -12.96 2.14 16.34
C VAL A 51 -12.54 2.11 14.87
N PHE A 52 -12.61 0.96 14.22
CA PHE A 52 -12.28 0.82 12.80
C PHE A 52 -13.46 1.12 11.87
N GLY A 53 -14.70 1.13 12.39
CA GLY A 53 -15.89 1.21 11.55
C GLY A 53 -15.89 0.12 10.45
N ASP A 54 -16.28 0.49 9.24
CA ASP A 54 -16.33 -0.47 8.11
C ASP A 54 -14.94 -0.89 7.59
N SER A 55 -13.87 -0.16 7.94
CA SER A 55 -12.52 -0.49 7.47
C SER A 55 -11.88 -1.68 8.20
N GLY A 56 -12.37 -2.04 9.39
CA GLY A 56 -11.80 -3.16 10.15
C GLY A 56 -11.80 -4.48 9.38
N ARG A 57 -12.82 -4.75 8.58
CA ARG A 57 -12.89 -5.93 7.71
C ARG A 57 -11.81 -5.96 6.63
N LEU A 58 -11.32 -4.80 6.20
CA LEU A 58 -10.32 -4.67 5.13
C LEU A 58 -8.88 -4.93 5.61
N LEU A 59 -8.66 -5.08 6.91
CA LEU A 59 -7.38 -5.53 7.46
C LEU A 59 -7.05 -6.99 7.05
N PHE A 60 -8.07 -7.76 6.71
CA PHE A 60 -7.98 -9.17 6.33
C PHE A 60 -8.55 -9.38 4.91
N PRO A 61 -8.29 -10.54 4.26
CA PRO A 61 -8.90 -10.85 2.97
C PRO A 61 -10.43 -10.74 3.01
N VAL A 62 -11.01 -9.99 2.08
CA VAL A 62 -12.48 -9.87 1.95
C VAL A 62 -13.12 -11.24 1.64
N ASP A 63 -12.44 -12.05 0.81
CA ASP A 63 -12.80 -13.45 0.59
C ASP A 63 -12.04 -14.33 1.59
N GLU A 64 -12.74 -14.78 2.64
CA GLU A 64 -12.20 -15.60 3.71
C GLU A 64 -11.63 -16.96 3.25
N TRP A 65 -11.92 -17.39 2.00
CA TRP A 65 -11.33 -18.58 1.41
C TRP A 65 -9.79 -18.54 1.40
N TYR A 66 -9.21 -17.34 1.35
CA TYR A 66 -7.77 -17.14 1.26
C TYR A 66 -7.07 -17.04 2.62
N MET A 67 -7.80 -17.15 3.71
CA MET A 67 -7.23 -17.17 5.07
C MET A 67 -7.74 -18.36 5.87
N SER A 68 -7.04 -18.68 6.96
CA SER A 68 -7.46 -19.65 7.98
C SER A 68 -6.92 -19.24 9.33
N GLY A 69 -7.49 -19.85 10.39
CA GLY A 69 -7.23 -19.47 11.78
C GLY A 69 -8.28 -18.49 12.30
N ASP A 70 -8.70 -18.67 13.55
CA ASP A 70 -9.77 -17.89 14.17
C ASP A 70 -9.25 -16.69 14.96
N THR A 71 -7.94 -16.69 15.30
CA THR A 71 -7.31 -15.64 16.12
C THR A 71 -6.14 -15.00 15.39
N LEU A 72 -5.71 -13.82 15.85
CA LEU A 72 -4.57 -13.12 15.28
C LEU A 72 -3.30 -13.98 15.30
N GLY A 73 -3.11 -14.77 16.35
CA GLY A 73 -1.97 -15.67 16.50
C GLY A 73 -2.01 -16.91 15.60
N GLN A 74 -3.19 -17.25 15.07
CA GLN A 74 -3.40 -18.41 14.21
C GLN A 74 -3.56 -18.06 12.75
N LEU A 75 -3.55 -16.77 12.40
CA LEU A 75 -3.75 -16.30 11.03
C LEU A 75 -2.78 -16.98 10.07
N GLN A 76 -3.32 -17.58 9.03
CA GLN A 76 -2.58 -18.07 7.87
C GLN A 76 -3.19 -17.48 6.61
N LEU A 77 -2.36 -17.10 5.67
CA LEU A 77 -2.76 -16.57 4.36
C LEU A 77 -2.25 -17.48 3.25
N THR A 78 -3.07 -17.69 2.24
CA THR A 78 -2.72 -18.52 1.08
C THR A 78 -1.47 -17.95 0.38
N TRP A 79 -0.50 -18.81 0.06
CA TRP A 79 0.79 -18.51 -0.59
C TRP A 79 1.84 -17.79 0.28
N TYR A 80 1.56 -17.51 1.53
CA TYR A 80 2.56 -16.95 2.44
C TYR A 80 3.18 -18.01 3.32
N SER A 81 4.49 -17.94 3.50
CA SER A 81 5.26 -18.95 4.22
C SER A 81 5.65 -18.53 5.63
N HIS A 82 5.54 -17.25 5.93
CA HIS A 82 5.99 -16.71 7.22
C HIS A 82 5.10 -15.55 7.64
N ILE A 83 4.19 -15.81 8.56
CA ILE A 83 3.36 -14.80 9.21
C ILE A 83 3.79 -14.73 10.66
N ASP A 84 4.25 -13.57 11.12
CA ASP A 84 4.62 -13.36 12.51
C ASP A 84 3.39 -12.92 13.32
N PRO A 85 2.92 -13.74 14.29
CA PRO A 85 1.78 -13.39 15.12
C PRO A 85 1.98 -12.13 15.97
N ALA A 86 3.21 -11.85 16.38
CA ALA A 86 3.49 -10.63 17.17
C ALA A 86 3.36 -9.38 16.30
N GLU A 87 3.84 -9.44 15.06
CA GLU A 87 3.71 -8.38 14.08
C GLU A 87 2.24 -8.11 13.71
N THR A 88 1.45 -9.18 13.48
CA THR A 88 0.00 -9.08 13.24
C THR A 88 -0.71 -8.31 14.36
N VAL A 89 -0.43 -8.68 15.62
CA VAL A 89 -0.98 -8.02 16.81
C VAL A 89 -0.54 -6.56 16.90
N GLU A 90 0.72 -6.28 16.61
CA GLU A 90 1.29 -4.94 16.67
C GLU A 90 0.66 -4.00 15.64
N ILE A 91 0.46 -4.46 14.41
CA ILE A 91 -0.22 -3.71 13.35
C ILE A 91 -1.62 -3.30 13.79
N VAL A 92 -2.40 -4.29 14.25
CA VAL A 92 -3.80 -4.06 14.68
C VAL A 92 -3.84 -3.07 15.84
N ASN A 93 -3.00 -3.25 16.87
CA ASN A 93 -2.95 -2.36 18.03
C ASN A 93 -2.49 -0.95 17.68
N THR A 94 -1.51 -0.80 16.79
CA THR A 94 -1.03 0.51 16.34
C THR A 94 -2.15 1.29 15.63
N LEU A 95 -2.86 0.65 14.70
CA LEU A 95 -3.99 1.29 14.01
C LEU A 95 -5.14 1.58 14.98
N HIS A 96 -5.46 0.64 15.87
CA HIS A 96 -6.52 0.81 16.88
C HIS A 96 -6.23 2.00 17.82
N GLU A 97 -5.02 2.08 18.37
CA GLU A 97 -4.62 3.16 19.26
C GLU A 97 -4.74 4.53 18.58
N ARG A 98 -4.26 4.65 17.35
CA ARG A 98 -4.35 5.89 16.58
C ARG A 98 -5.81 6.27 16.29
N ALA A 99 -6.62 5.32 15.83
CA ALA A 99 -8.03 5.56 15.55
C ALA A 99 -8.81 5.93 16.84
N ALA A 100 -8.54 5.26 17.97
CA ALA A 100 -9.13 5.58 19.26
C ALA A 100 -8.75 6.98 19.77
N ASN A 101 -7.58 7.49 19.38
CA ASN A 101 -7.14 8.86 19.64
C ASN A 101 -7.72 9.89 18.67
N GLY A 102 -8.60 9.47 17.75
CA GLY A 102 -9.27 10.34 16.78
C GLY A 102 -8.47 10.63 15.52
N GLU A 103 -7.39 9.88 15.26
CA GLU A 103 -6.66 9.99 14.00
C GLU A 103 -7.37 9.20 12.89
N THR A 104 -7.36 9.75 11.69
CA THR A 104 -7.83 9.00 10.50
C THR A 104 -6.76 8.00 10.08
N VAL A 105 -7.06 6.71 10.23
CA VAL A 105 -6.15 5.60 9.88
C VAL A 105 -6.50 4.93 8.56
N PHE A 106 -7.67 5.22 8.01
CA PHE A 106 -8.14 4.68 6.74
C PHE A 106 -8.79 5.78 5.90
N TYR A 107 -8.48 5.80 4.61
CA TYR A 107 -9.02 6.74 3.64
C TYR A 107 -9.71 5.99 2.50
N ASP A 108 -10.96 6.33 2.26
CA ASP A 108 -11.65 5.96 1.03
C ASP A 108 -11.03 6.69 -0.16
N ILE A 109 -10.74 5.95 -1.22
CA ILE A 109 -10.22 6.53 -2.47
C ILE A 109 -11.30 6.73 -3.53
N TYR A 110 -12.51 6.23 -3.28
CA TYR A 110 -13.67 6.36 -4.14
C TYR A 110 -14.83 7.04 -3.42
N THR A 111 -15.58 7.85 -4.15
CA THR A 111 -16.77 8.53 -3.64
C THR A 111 -17.95 7.56 -3.44
N ASP A 112 -18.95 7.96 -2.66
CA ASP A 112 -20.16 7.16 -2.47
C ASP A 112 -20.94 6.94 -3.77
N GLU A 113 -20.89 7.89 -4.71
CA GLU A 113 -21.48 7.75 -6.03
C GLU A 113 -20.77 6.66 -6.84
N GLU A 114 -19.43 6.66 -6.83
CA GLU A 114 -18.62 5.63 -7.50
C GLU A 114 -18.83 4.24 -6.90
N LYS A 115 -18.95 4.14 -5.56
CA LYS A 115 -19.28 2.88 -4.85
C LYS A 115 -20.71 2.40 -5.15
N THR A 116 -21.64 3.34 -5.35
CA THR A 116 -23.01 3.00 -5.75
C THR A 116 -23.04 2.43 -7.18
N ALA A 117 -22.23 3.00 -8.08
CA ALA A 117 -22.13 2.55 -9.46
C ALA A 117 -21.35 1.21 -9.59
N ASP A 118 -20.35 0.99 -8.74
CA ASP A 118 -19.56 -0.23 -8.65
C ASP A 118 -19.35 -0.60 -7.17
N PRO A 119 -20.19 -1.46 -6.60
CA PRO A 119 -20.12 -1.84 -5.17
C PRO A 119 -18.78 -2.45 -4.74
N ALA A 120 -18.01 -3.06 -5.65
CA ALA A 120 -16.70 -3.60 -5.33
C ALA A 120 -15.69 -2.52 -4.90
N LYS A 121 -15.93 -1.26 -5.26
CA LYS A 121 -15.13 -0.11 -4.81
C LYS A 121 -15.25 0.17 -3.31
N ALA A 122 -16.25 -0.39 -2.62
CA ALA A 122 -16.34 -0.35 -1.16
C ALA A 122 -15.29 -1.23 -0.47
N ASP A 123 -14.65 -2.14 -1.22
CA ASP A 123 -13.61 -3.04 -0.72
C ASP A 123 -12.20 -2.50 -1.04
N THR A 124 -12.05 -1.19 -1.19
CA THR A 124 -10.77 -0.52 -1.49
C THR A 124 -10.51 0.64 -0.55
N GLY A 125 -9.25 1.02 -0.43
CA GLY A 125 -8.84 2.21 0.30
C GLY A 125 -7.40 2.12 0.78
N LEU A 126 -7.00 3.11 1.55
CA LEU A 126 -5.64 3.27 2.05
C LEU A 126 -5.61 3.24 3.57
N PHE A 127 -4.95 2.26 4.17
CA PHE A 127 -4.51 2.38 5.55
C PHE A 127 -3.28 3.28 5.61
N PHE A 128 -3.30 4.27 6.48
CA PHE A 128 -2.25 5.27 6.61
C PHE A 128 -1.45 5.13 7.90
N PHE A 129 -0.18 4.92 7.75
CA PHE A 129 0.82 4.94 8.81
C PHE A 129 1.61 6.23 8.69
N LYS A 130 1.22 7.23 9.50
CA LYS A 130 1.83 8.56 9.49
C LYS A 130 3.26 8.49 10.04
N GLY A 131 4.19 9.07 9.29
CA GLY A 131 5.56 9.32 9.69
C GLY A 131 5.76 10.76 10.19
N GLU A 132 6.90 11.35 9.89
CA GLU A 132 7.18 12.75 10.21
C GLU A 132 6.37 13.67 9.26
N PRO A 133 5.81 14.79 9.77
CA PRO A 133 5.10 15.75 8.93
C PRO A 133 5.99 16.28 7.79
N GLY A 134 5.46 16.26 6.58
CA GLY A 134 6.19 16.70 5.39
C GLY A 134 7.26 15.72 4.89
N ALA A 135 7.33 14.51 5.47
CA ALA A 135 8.18 13.45 4.92
C ALA A 135 7.58 12.88 3.62
N ARG A 136 8.44 12.32 2.78
CA ARG A 136 8.05 11.61 1.55
C ARG A 136 7.18 10.41 1.87
N PHE A 137 6.47 9.93 0.86
CA PHE A 137 5.58 8.80 1.08
C PHE A 137 5.94 7.56 0.25
N ALA A 138 5.48 6.43 0.76
CA ALA A 138 5.51 5.14 0.10
C ALA A 138 4.10 4.56 0.00
N VAL A 139 3.77 3.87 -1.11
CA VAL A 139 2.56 3.06 -1.22
C VAL A 139 2.97 1.60 -1.26
N CYS A 140 2.52 0.84 -0.25
CA CYS A 140 2.78 -0.57 -0.08
C CYS A 140 1.61 -1.39 -0.64
N ASN A 141 1.91 -2.30 -1.57
CA ASN A 141 0.95 -3.11 -2.29
C ASN A 141 1.16 -4.58 -1.96
N ALA A 142 0.17 -5.20 -1.32
CA ALA A 142 0.27 -6.60 -0.95
C ALA A 142 0.18 -7.54 -2.18
N GLY A 143 0.73 -8.74 -2.02
CA GLY A 143 0.49 -9.86 -2.92
C GLY A 143 -0.88 -10.50 -2.71
N GLY A 144 -1.03 -11.71 -3.21
CA GLY A 144 -2.29 -12.48 -3.20
C GLY A 144 -2.72 -12.89 -4.61
N GLY A 145 -1.79 -12.88 -5.59
CA GLY A 145 -2.01 -13.36 -6.96
C GLY A 145 -3.06 -12.59 -7.75
N PHE A 146 -3.43 -11.39 -7.35
CA PHE A 146 -4.58 -10.62 -7.83
C PHE A 146 -5.94 -11.30 -7.57
N ALA A 147 -5.98 -12.31 -6.72
CA ALA A 147 -7.20 -12.99 -6.30
C ALA A 147 -7.71 -12.43 -4.97
N TYR A 148 -6.83 -11.96 -4.12
CA TYR A 148 -7.11 -11.30 -2.85
C TYR A 148 -5.95 -10.37 -2.46
N VAL A 149 -6.09 -9.65 -1.34
CA VAL A 149 -5.07 -8.75 -0.81
C VAL A 149 -4.50 -9.31 0.49
N GLY A 150 -3.25 -9.75 0.48
CA GLY A 150 -2.54 -10.29 1.64
C GLY A 150 -1.97 -9.20 2.54
N ALA A 151 -2.77 -8.20 2.92
CA ALA A 151 -2.32 -6.96 3.54
C ALA A 151 -1.53 -7.17 4.84
N MET A 152 -1.97 -8.09 5.71
CA MET A 152 -1.29 -8.41 6.98
C MET A 152 0.13 -8.96 6.82
N GLN A 153 0.51 -9.36 5.60
CA GLN A 153 1.84 -9.91 5.35
C GLN A 153 2.73 -9.01 4.49
N ASP A 154 2.14 -8.31 3.51
CA ASP A 154 2.92 -7.68 2.45
C ASP A 154 2.80 -6.15 2.36
N SER A 155 1.84 -5.53 3.03
CA SER A 155 1.66 -4.08 2.93
C SER A 155 1.58 -3.39 4.29
N LEU A 156 0.73 -3.86 5.20
CA LEU A 156 0.59 -3.27 6.54
C LEU A 156 1.90 -3.31 7.34
N PRO A 157 2.65 -4.45 7.39
CA PRO A 157 3.92 -4.48 8.12
C PRO A 157 4.97 -3.56 7.50
N HIS A 158 5.05 -3.51 6.16
CA HIS A 158 5.99 -2.62 5.47
C HIS A 158 5.65 -1.14 5.75
N ALA A 159 4.37 -0.77 5.68
CA ALA A 159 3.93 0.59 5.96
C ALA A 159 4.19 0.99 7.42
N LEU A 160 3.97 0.09 8.38
CA LEU A 160 4.31 0.31 9.78
C LEU A 160 5.80 0.57 9.97
N GLU A 161 6.64 -0.29 9.39
CA GLU A 161 8.09 -0.18 9.51
C GLU A 161 8.65 1.07 8.80
N LEU A 162 8.10 1.47 7.66
CA LEU A 162 8.45 2.73 7.00
C LEU A 162 8.06 3.94 7.84
N SER A 163 6.88 3.92 8.47
CA SER A 163 6.44 5.02 9.34
C SER A 163 7.35 5.19 10.57
N ARG A 164 7.86 4.10 11.13
CA ARG A 164 8.84 4.11 12.23
C ARG A 164 10.18 4.75 11.84
N ARG A 165 10.50 4.73 10.55
CA ARG A 165 11.68 5.39 9.98
C ARG A 165 11.41 6.84 9.57
N GLY A 166 10.20 7.35 9.88
CA GLY A 166 9.81 8.73 9.65
C GLY A 166 9.14 8.98 8.29
N TYR A 167 8.99 7.96 7.42
CA TYR A 167 8.29 8.11 6.14
C TYR A 167 6.79 8.00 6.31
N ASN A 168 6.02 8.75 5.54
CA ASN A 168 4.59 8.53 5.44
C ASN A 168 4.33 7.29 4.58
N ALA A 169 3.55 6.33 5.08
CA ALA A 169 3.36 5.07 4.37
C ALA A 169 1.88 4.68 4.29
N PHE A 170 1.48 4.25 3.11
CA PHE A 170 0.11 3.83 2.82
C PHE A 170 0.10 2.36 2.42
N ALA A 171 -0.78 1.57 3.03
CA ALA A 171 -1.04 0.21 2.60
C ALA A 171 -2.34 0.19 1.79
N LEU A 172 -2.23 -0.12 0.50
CA LEU A 172 -3.38 -0.16 -0.41
C LEU A 172 -4.13 -1.49 -0.27
N ILE A 173 -5.43 -1.38 -0.07
CA ILE A 173 -6.40 -2.46 -0.28
C ILE A 173 -7.01 -2.22 -1.66
N TYR A 174 -6.90 -3.20 -2.54
CA TYR A 174 -7.31 -3.10 -3.95
C TYR A 174 -8.28 -4.21 -4.33
N ARG A 175 -9.09 -3.98 -5.37
CA ARG A 175 -10.02 -4.98 -5.89
C ARG A 175 -9.27 -6.11 -6.61
N PRO A 176 -9.75 -7.37 -6.53
CA PRO A 176 -9.18 -8.48 -7.30
C PRO A 176 -9.16 -8.21 -8.82
N GLY A 177 -8.16 -8.78 -9.51
CA GLY A 177 -7.93 -8.58 -10.93
C GLY A 177 -6.73 -7.66 -11.20
N ALA A 178 -5.83 -8.06 -12.10
CA ALA A 178 -4.58 -7.33 -12.34
C ALA A 178 -4.81 -5.91 -12.88
N GLN A 179 -5.73 -5.73 -13.82
CA GLN A 179 -6.08 -4.42 -14.38
C GLN A 179 -6.75 -3.55 -13.32
N THR A 180 -7.75 -4.09 -12.64
CA THR A 180 -8.52 -3.39 -11.60
C THR A 180 -7.63 -2.95 -10.44
N ALA A 181 -6.70 -3.82 -10.02
CA ALA A 181 -5.73 -3.50 -8.97
C ALA A 181 -4.80 -2.35 -9.38
N CYS A 182 -4.37 -2.28 -10.63
CA CYS A 182 -3.58 -1.17 -11.15
C CYS A 182 -4.40 0.12 -11.26
N GLU A 183 -5.69 0.04 -11.59
CA GLU A 183 -6.62 1.18 -11.58
C GLU A 183 -6.78 1.74 -10.16
N ASP A 184 -6.93 0.85 -9.16
CA ASP A 184 -7.03 1.25 -7.75
C ASP A 184 -5.72 1.88 -7.26
N LEU A 185 -4.55 1.34 -7.65
CA LEU A 185 -3.26 1.96 -7.31
C LEU A 185 -3.09 3.33 -7.99
N ALA A 186 -3.48 3.47 -9.26
CA ALA A 186 -3.46 4.75 -9.96
C ALA A 186 -4.35 5.79 -9.26
N ARG A 187 -5.57 5.39 -8.85
CA ARG A 187 -6.49 6.22 -8.08
C ARG A 187 -5.93 6.58 -6.71
N ALA A 188 -5.29 5.63 -6.02
CA ALA A 188 -4.67 5.86 -4.71
C ALA A 188 -3.52 6.88 -4.78
N ILE A 189 -2.66 6.79 -5.80
CA ILE A 189 -1.60 7.77 -6.02
C ILE A 189 -2.21 9.16 -6.27
N GLY A 190 -3.21 9.27 -7.15
CA GLY A 190 -3.93 10.52 -7.41
C GLY A 190 -4.53 11.12 -6.15
N PHE A 191 -5.21 10.31 -5.34
CA PHE A 191 -5.77 10.72 -4.05
C PHE A 191 -4.70 11.31 -3.10
N ILE A 192 -3.54 10.66 -2.99
CA ILE A 192 -2.45 11.15 -2.11
C ILE A 192 -1.91 12.49 -2.62
N PHE A 193 -1.72 12.64 -3.94
CA PHE A 193 -1.27 13.90 -4.53
C PHE A 193 -2.29 15.02 -4.33
N GLU A 194 -3.58 14.75 -4.55
CA GLU A 194 -4.66 15.72 -4.35
C GLU A 194 -4.78 16.22 -2.90
N HIS A 195 -4.49 15.33 -1.93
CA HIS A 195 -4.63 15.61 -0.50
C HIS A 195 -3.30 15.79 0.22
N ALA A 196 -2.20 16.01 -0.50
CA ALA A 196 -0.84 16.03 0.05
C ALA A 196 -0.67 16.97 1.24
N ASP A 197 -1.23 18.18 1.15
CA ASP A 197 -1.18 19.17 2.24
C ASP A 197 -1.92 18.68 3.50
N ALA A 198 -3.12 18.09 3.33
CA ALA A 198 -3.94 17.60 4.44
C ALA A 198 -3.33 16.34 5.07
N LEU A 199 -2.66 15.51 4.28
CA LEU A 199 -1.94 14.32 4.72
C LEU A 199 -0.55 14.65 5.28
N GLU A 200 -0.09 15.90 5.11
CA GLU A 200 1.26 16.36 5.48
C GLU A 200 2.36 15.51 4.83
N VAL A 201 2.24 15.19 3.53
CA VAL A 201 3.20 14.37 2.79
C VAL A 201 3.94 15.19 1.73
N ASP A 202 5.23 14.91 1.53
CA ASP A 202 6.01 15.38 0.39
C ASP A 202 5.83 14.40 -0.77
N THR A 203 5.30 14.90 -1.89
CA THR A 203 5.05 14.10 -3.10
C THR A 203 6.29 13.94 -3.98
N SER A 204 7.37 14.64 -3.68
CA SER A 204 8.62 14.51 -4.42
C SER A 204 9.26 13.14 -4.16
N CYS A 205 9.72 12.46 -5.20
CA CYS A 205 10.49 11.22 -5.06
C CYS A 205 9.77 10.14 -4.22
N TYR A 206 8.43 10.04 -4.33
CA TYR A 206 7.67 8.97 -3.67
C TYR A 206 8.10 7.58 -4.18
N SER A 207 7.72 6.52 -3.46
CA SER A 207 8.08 5.15 -3.86
C SER A 207 6.87 4.21 -3.87
N LEU A 208 6.95 3.17 -4.72
CA LEU A 208 5.97 2.10 -4.78
C LEU A 208 6.62 0.79 -4.36
N TRP A 209 6.04 0.14 -3.37
CA TRP A 209 6.51 -1.09 -2.77
C TRP A 209 5.52 -2.21 -3.03
N GLY A 210 5.99 -3.45 -3.17
CA GLY A 210 5.05 -4.55 -3.23
C GLY A 210 5.67 -5.93 -3.23
N GLY A 211 4.93 -6.88 -2.64
CA GLY A 211 5.23 -8.30 -2.68
C GLY A 211 4.42 -9.04 -3.75
N SER A 212 5.02 -10.03 -4.42
CA SER A 212 4.33 -10.92 -5.37
C SER A 212 3.54 -10.15 -6.44
N ALA A 213 2.21 -10.26 -6.45
CA ALA A 213 1.34 -9.48 -7.36
C ALA A 213 1.47 -7.97 -7.13
N GLY A 214 1.60 -7.52 -5.87
CA GLY A 214 1.81 -6.11 -5.52
C GLY A 214 3.12 -5.55 -6.08
N GLY A 215 4.19 -6.34 -6.10
CA GLY A 215 5.44 -5.96 -6.75
C GLY A 215 5.30 -5.79 -8.26
N ARG A 216 4.44 -6.58 -8.89
CA ARG A 216 4.12 -6.42 -10.31
C ARG A 216 3.30 -5.14 -10.57
N MET A 217 2.32 -4.83 -9.69
CA MET A 217 1.58 -3.57 -9.74
C MET A 217 2.54 -2.37 -9.64
N ALA A 218 3.42 -2.38 -8.64
CA ALA A 218 4.41 -1.34 -8.45
C ALA A 218 5.28 -1.12 -9.70
N ALA A 219 5.75 -2.20 -10.33
CA ALA A 219 6.53 -2.13 -11.56
C ALA A 219 5.71 -1.55 -12.73
N TRP A 220 4.48 -2.01 -12.95
CA TRP A 220 3.64 -1.50 -14.04
C TRP A 220 3.32 -0.02 -13.88
N LEU A 221 2.91 0.41 -12.66
CA LEU A 221 2.64 1.83 -12.40
C LEU A 221 3.90 2.68 -12.52
N GLY A 222 5.06 2.16 -12.09
CA GLY A 222 6.33 2.84 -12.24
C GLY A 222 6.74 3.02 -13.71
N THR A 223 6.53 1.99 -14.55
CA THR A 223 6.94 2.01 -15.96
C THR A 223 5.97 2.79 -16.84
N TYR A 224 4.65 2.57 -16.67
CA TYR A 224 3.62 3.10 -17.58
C TYR A 224 2.94 4.36 -17.05
N GLY A 225 3.12 4.70 -15.77
CA GLY A 225 2.45 5.81 -15.10
C GLY A 225 0.97 5.54 -14.79
N PRO A 226 0.37 6.35 -13.88
CA PRO A 226 -1.04 6.21 -13.52
C PRO A 226 -2.00 6.42 -14.69
N THR A 227 -1.66 7.25 -15.68
CA THR A 227 -2.49 7.52 -16.86
C THR A 227 -2.81 6.25 -17.68
N ALA A 228 -1.90 5.29 -17.72
CA ALA A 228 -2.12 4.01 -18.40
C ALA A 228 -3.23 3.17 -17.75
N PHE A 229 -3.61 3.50 -16.52
CA PHE A 229 -4.61 2.82 -15.70
C PHE A 229 -5.77 3.76 -15.31
N GLY A 230 -6.01 4.80 -16.10
CA GLY A 230 -7.14 5.73 -15.91
C GLY A 230 -6.94 6.76 -14.80
N GLY A 231 -5.75 6.89 -14.25
CA GLY A 231 -5.39 7.93 -13.28
C GLY A 231 -4.83 9.20 -13.94
N ASP A 232 -4.36 10.12 -13.11
CA ASP A 232 -3.84 11.42 -13.51
C ASP A 232 -2.42 11.33 -14.09
N ASP A 233 -1.99 12.38 -14.79
CA ASP A 233 -0.62 12.56 -15.26
C ASP A 233 0.26 13.07 -14.11
N LEU A 234 0.88 12.15 -13.40
CA LEU A 234 1.67 12.42 -12.21
C LEU A 234 3.15 12.05 -12.42
N PRO A 235 4.06 12.63 -11.64
CA PRO A 235 5.48 12.29 -11.70
C PRO A 235 5.70 10.79 -11.48
N GLN A 236 6.74 10.26 -12.13
CA GLN A 236 7.19 8.90 -11.90
C GLN A 236 7.73 8.74 -10.45
N PRO A 237 7.54 7.58 -9.80
CA PRO A 237 8.12 7.31 -8.49
C PRO A 237 9.65 7.35 -8.54
N GLY A 238 10.28 7.81 -7.47
CA GLY A 238 11.73 7.83 -7.34
C GLY A 238 12.35 6.44 -7.23
N ALA A 239 11.60 5.47 -6.71
CA ALA A 239 12.02 4.07 -6.66
C ALA A 239 10.84 3.10 -6.64
N ILE A 240 11.09 1.90 -7.17
CA ILE A 240 10.24 0.70 -7.02
C ILE A 240 10.95 -0.31 -6.13
N VAL A 241 10.24 -0.87 -5.17
CA VAL A 241 10.72 -1.95 -4.31
C VAL A 241 9.85 -3.19 -4.53
N MET A 242 10.48 -4.27 -4.97
CA MET A 242 9.79 -5.50 -5.38
C MET A 242 10.25 -6.68 -4.55
N GLN A 243 9.32 -7.40 -3.93
CA GLN A 243 9.60 -8.67 -3.28
C GLN A 243 9.02 -9.84 -4.09
N TYR A 244 9.75 -10.92 -4.18
CA TYR A 244 9.33 -12.24 -4.68
C TYR A 244 8.29 -12.20 -5.82
N THR A 245 8.53 -11.41 -6.85
CA THR A 245 7.63 -11.35 -8.03
C THR A 245 8.27 -11.93 -9.28
N GLY A 246 7.48 -12.65 -10.07
CA GLY A 246 7.91 -13.21 -11.37
C GLY A 246 7.90 -12.19 -12.52
N HIS A 247 7.81 -10.88 -12.25
CA HIS A 247 7.82 -9.85 -13.28
C HIS A 247 9.15 -9.83 -14.05
N SER A 248 9.08 -9.93 -15.38
CA SER A 248 10.27 -10.05 -16.24
C SER A 248 10.38 -8.96 -17.30
N GLU A 249 9.31 -8.19 -17.53
CA GLU A 249 9.29 -7.08 -18.48
C GLU A 249 10.16 -5.93 -17.99
N TYR A 250 10.84 -5.24 -18.87
CA TYR A 250 11.63 -4.06 -18.59
C TYR A 250 11.75 -3.16 -19.81
N SER A 251 12.01 -1.88 -19.60
CA SER A 251 12.21 -0.88 -20.64
C SER A 251 13.12 0.25 -20.13
N GLU A 252 13.49 1.18 -21.02
CA GLU A 252 14.22 2.40 -20.64
C GLU A 252 13.36 3.36 -19.76
N ALA A 253 12.05 3.15 -19.71
CA ALA A 253 11.12 3.93 -18.90
C ALA A 253 10.97 3.41 -17.45
N ASP A 254 11.59 2.28 -17.09
CA ASP A 254 11.54 1.78 -15.72
C ASP A 254 12.25 2.75 -14.74
N PRO A 255 11.68 3.02 -13.57
CA PRO A 255 12.35 3.79 -12.53
C PRO A 255 13.45 2.96 -11.82
N PRO A 256 14.29 3.59 -11.00
CA PRO A 256 15.23 2.87 -10.11
C PRO A 256 14.50 1.76 -9.35
N THR A 257 15.08 0.55 -9.33
CA THR A 257 14.39 -0.63 -8.79
C THR A 257 15.27 -1.44 -7.85
N PHE A 258 14.78 -1.62 -6.62
CA PHE A 258 15.27 -2.60 -5.67
C PHE A 258 14.45 -3.87 -5.76
N ALA A 259 15.06 -5.05 -5.67
CA ALA A 259 14.31 -6.29 -5.60
C ALA A 259 14.96 -7.34 -4.68
N CYS A 260 14.11 -8.11 -3.98
CA CYS A 260 14.56 -9.24 -3.17
C CYS A 260 13.64 -10.46 -3.33
N VAL A 261 14.21 -11.67 -3.13
CA VAL A 261 13.50 -12.94 -3.31
C VAL A 261 14.20 -14.09 -2.60
N GLY A 262 13.46 -15.12 -2.23
CA GLY A 262 14.03 -16.38 -1.72
C GLY A 262 14.50 -17.31 -2.83
N GLU A 263 15.59 -18.02 -2.62
CA GLU A 263 16.09 -19.01 -3.61
C GLU A 263 15.22 -20.27 -3.71
N ALA A 264 14.51 -20.60 -2.62
CA ALA A 264 13.56 -21.71 -2.57
C ALA A 264 12.12 -21.30 -2.94
N ASP A 265 11.95 -20.09 -3.48
CA ASP A 265 10.64 -19.61 -3.96
C ASP A 265 10.15 -20.46 -5.14
N GLY A 266 9.05 -21.20 -4.91
CA GLY A 266 8.42 -22.07 -5.90
C GLY A 266 7.44 -21.35 -6.82
N ILE A 267 7.16 -20.04 -6.58
CA ILE A 267 6.21 -19.21 -7.33
C ILE A 267 6.96 -18.21 -8.21
N ALA A 268 7.92 -17.47 -7.63
CA ALA A 268 8.71 -16.46 -8.31
C ALA A 268 10.17 -16.89 -8.43
N SER A 269 10.63 -17.10 -9.65
CA SER A 269 12.03 -17.49 -9.87
C SER A 269 12.98 -16.32 -9.61
N TRP A 270 13.87 -16.44 -8.63
CA TRP A 270 14.90 -15.46 -8.35
C TRP A 270 15.79 -15.17 -9.57
N ARG A 271 16.04 -16.18 -10.44
CA ARG A 271 16.80 -16.01 -11.67
C ARG A 271 16.10 -15.10 -12.69
N THR A 272 14.76 -15.10 -12.68
CA THR A 272 13.96 -14.21 -13.53
C THR A 272 14.10 -12.77 -13.07
N MET A 273 13.98 -12.53 -11.77
CA MET A 273 14.19 -11.19 -11.19
C MET A 273 15.62 -10.70 -11.42
N GLN A 274 16.61 -11.54 -11.18
CA GLN A 274 18.01 -11.19 -11.40
C GLN A 274 18.29 -10.76 -12.85
N ARG A 275 17.78 -11.53 -13.83
CA ARG A 275 17.97 -11.18 -15.26
C ARG A 275 17.29 -9.86 -15.61
N ARG A 276 16.10 -9.60 -15.07
CA ARG A 276 15.41 -8.32 -15.28
C ARG A 276 16.27 -7.16 -14.76
N LEU A 277 16.72 -7.22 -13.52
CA LEU A 277 17.50 -6.14 -12.93
C LEU A 277 18.87 -5.95 -13.62
N GLN A 278 19.52 -7.05 -14.03
CA GLN A 278 20.75 -6.96 -14.83
C GLN A 278 20.51 -6.28 -16.18
N ALA A 279 19.37 -6.56 -16.84
CA ALA A 279 19.03 -5.93 -18.10
C ALA A 279 18.70 -4.43 -17.91
N MET A 280 17.98 -4.05 -16.85
CA MET A 280 17.73 -2.66 -16.49
C MET A 280 19.05 -1.92 -16.17
N SER A 281 19.94 -2.53 -15.39
CA SER A 281 21.27 -1.96 -15.10
C SER A 281 22.10 -1.72 -16.37
N ALA A 282 21.99 -2.62 -17.36
CA ALA A 282 22.65 -2.44 -18.66
C ALA A 282 22.08 -1.26 -19.48
N LEU A 283 20.85 -0.83 -19.21
CA LEU A 283 20.24 0.40 -19.74
C LEU A 283 20.62 1.66 -18.93
N GLY A 284 21.42 1.50 -17.86
CA GLY A 284 21.84 2.62 -17.01
C GLY A 284 20.85 2.97 -15.90
N ILE A 285 19.81 2.15 -15.68
CA ILE A 285 18.84 2.34 -14.60
C ILE A 285 19.47 1.83 -13.29
N PRO A 286 19.43 2.60 -12.18
CA PRO A 286 19.90 2.14 -10.88
C PRO A 286 19.11 0.89 -10.42
N THR A 287 19.84 -0.16 -10.05
CA THR A 287 19.20 -1.41 -9.57
C THR A 287 19.99 -2.01 -8.42
N GLU A 288 19.28 -2.61 -7.47
CA GLU A 288 19.85 -3.43 -6.40
C GLU A 288 19.06 -4.74 -6.30
N PHE A 289 19.77 -5.86 -6.14
CA PHE A 289 19.15 -7.19 -6.12
C PHE A 289 19.71 -8.08 -5.01
N HIS A 290 18.81 -8.61 -4.18
CA HIS A 290 19.13 -9.56 -3.12
C HIS A 290 18.38 -10.87 -3.32
N HIS A 291 19.05 -12.00 -3.05
CA HIS A 291 18.39 -13.30 -2.99
C HIS A 291 18.87 -14.09 -1.76
N TYR A 292 17.95 -14.80 -1.13
CA TYR A 292 18.14 -15.39 0.18
C TYR A 292 18.12 -16.91 0.12
N PRO A 293 19.21 -17.60 0.50
CA PRO A 293 19.30 -19.05 0.44
C PRO A 293 18.20 -19.74 1.27
N GLY A 294 17.54 -20.72 0.66
CA GLY A 294 16.56 -21.57 1.33
C GLY A 294 15.22 -20.90 1.70
N LEU A 295 15.07 -19.59 1.47
CA LEU A 295 13.85 -18.87 1.81
C LEU A 295 12.76 -19.10 0.74
N PRO A 296 11.53 -19.51 1.13
CA PRO A 296 10.41 -19.69 0.20
C PRO A 296 9.69 -18.36 -0.10
N HIS A 297 8.60 -18.46 -0.89
CA HIS A 297 7.73 -17.32 -1.24
C HIS A 297 7.03 -16.72 -0.01
N GLY A 298 6.76 -15.40 -0.03
CA GLY A 298 5.88 -14.75 0.93
C GLY A 298 6.49 -14.66 2.34
N PHE A 299 7.71 -14.16 2.46
CA PHE A 299 8.40 -14.02 3.74
C PHE A 299 8.16 -12.67 4.45
N GLY A 300 7.40 -11.75 3.84
CA GLY A 300 7.08 -10.45 4.44
C GLY A 300 8.33 -9.66 4.85
N LEU A 301 8.40 -9.17 6.08
CA LEU A 301 9.60 -8.50 6.62
C LEU A 301 10.79 -9.44 6.80
N GLY A 302 10.57 -10.75 6.77
CA GLY A 302 11.61 -11.74 6.93
C GLY A 302 12.21 -11.80 8.33
N THR A 303 11.53 -11.28 9.34
CA THR A 303 11.94 -11.28 10.75
C THR A 303 12.31 -12.70 11.22
N GLY A 304 13.47 -12.85 11.83
CA GLY A 304 14.00 -14.15 12.27
C GLY A 304 14.46 -15.08 11.14
N THR A 305 14.52 -14.61 9.90
CA THR A 305 15.02 -15.35 8.73
C THR A 305 16.32 -14.77 8.18
N VAL A 306 16.87 -15.40 7.13
CA VAL A 306 18.06 -14.89 6.43
C VAL A 306 17.79 -13.59 5.64
N ALA A 307 16.53 -13.17 5.52
CA ALA A 307 16.14 -11.92 4.86
C ALA A 307 15.95 -10.76 5.85
N GLU A 308 16.10 -10.99 7.16
CA GLU A 308 15.97 -9.92 8.14
C GLU A 308 16.86 -8.72 7.81
N GLY A 309 16.27 -7.53 7.85
CA GLY A 309 16.96 -6.27 7.50
C GLY A 309 16.92 -5.88 6.01
N TRP A 310 16.26 -6.66 5.15
CA TRP A 310 16.13 -6.30 3.72
C TRP A 310 15.43 -4.95 3.51
N LEU A 311 14.47 -4.62 4.39
CA LEU A 311 13.71 -3.36 4.29
C LEU A 311 14.63 -2.15 4.50
N ASP A 312 15.62 -2.23 5.41
CA ASP A 312 16.60 -1.15 5.62
C ASP A 312 17.48 -0.93 4.39
N GLN A 313 17.83 -2.02 3.68
CA GLN A 313 18.56 -1.94 2.42
C GLN A 313 17.72 -1.26 1.34
N ALA A 314 16.43 -1.62 1.25
CA ALA A 314 15.51 -1.01 0.29
C ALA A 314 15.25 0.48 0.60
N VAL A 315 15.17 0.88 1.88
CA VAL A 315 15.08 2.28 2.29
C VAL A 315 16.34 3.03 1.89
N ALA A 316 17.53 2.50 2.19
CA ALA A 316 18.81 3.12 1.79
C ALA A 316 18.92 3.26 0.26
N PHE A 317 18.44 2.26 -0.50
CA PHE A 317 18.38 2.35 -1.96
C PHE A 317 17.47 3.47 -2.41
N TRP A 318 16.25 3.60 -1.84
CA TRP A 318 15.31 4.68 -2.16
C TRP A 318 15.90 6.05 -1.80
N GLU A 319 16.51 6.20 -0.61
CA GLU A 319 17.18 7.43 -0.18
C GLU A 319 18.30 7.86 -1.15
N ALA A 320 19.01 6.91 -1.72
CA ALA A 320 20.05 7.20 -2.70
C ALA A 320 19.50 7.76 -4.04
N GLN A 321 18.19 7.70 -4.27
CA GLN A 321 17.53 8.29 -5.44
C GLN A 321 16.97 9.70 -5.16
N MET A 322 17.05 10.16 -3.91
CA MET A 322 16.57 11.49 -3.49
C MET A 322 17.65 12.54 -3.71
#